data_ebd96455e368863898a774ec05d7c2ca
#
_entry.id   ebd96455e368863898a774ec05d7c2ca
#
_cell.length_a   1.000
_cell.length_b   1.000
_cell.length_c   1.000
_cell.angle_alpha   90.00
_cell.angle_beta   90.00
_cell.angle_gamma   90.00
#
_symmetry.space_group_name_H-M   'P 1'
#
loop_
_entity.id
_entity.type
_entity.pdbx_description
1 polymer ?
#
loop_
_entity_poly.entity_id
_entity_poly.type
_entity_poly.pdbx_seq_one_letter_code
_entity_poly.pdbx_strand_id
1 'polypeptide(L)'
;MPQRYPLLYVSAAAFDATIVEMTPRKTSGQVKRHSLKRERVKPERATKKGRRRLARNRDRQSSELVIITGMSGSGKASVLKAFEDLGFYCVDNLPVELIPRFAELSLQSAEIRRTALVVDVREGSQLEQLPGILKSVRRMIPTKVVYLEASDSVLVRRFSETRRPHPLGTDAPVKSALQAERRHLGAIRALADFVIDTSKFNVHELRAYITERFHEKAAEKGILVSCVSFGFRHGVPEDADLVFDVRFLPNPHFVPEFRPLTGRHPRVAKYIRSFPQTQEFIQRISELLVYLLPHYIHEGKSYLTISFGCTGGQHRSVMIAEEVGKNLRQAGYRVKVGHRDIPK
;
A
#
# COMPACT_ATOMS: atom_id res chain seq x y z
N MET A 1 -22.53 -22.54 8.85
CA MET A 1 -22.57 -21.71 10.07
C MET A 1 -21.28 -20.91 10.12
N PRO A 2 -21.30 -19.56 10.04
CA PRO A 2 -20.09 -18.76 10.15
C PRO A 2 -19.69 -18.60 11.62
N GLN A 3 -18.43 -18.87 11.93
CA GLN A 3 -17.83 -18.65 13.25
C GLN A 3 -17.80 -17.16 13.53
N ARG A 4 -18.46 -16.75 14.61
CA ARG A 4 -18.37 -15.38 15.16
C ARG A 4 -17.08 -15.26 15.96
N TYR A 5 -16.18 -14.38 15.55
CA TYR A 5 -15.03 -13.97 16.36
C TYR A 5 -15.51 -13.00 17.47
N PRO A 6 -15.02 -13.14 18.71
CA PRO A 6 -15.39 -12.22 19.78
C PRO A 6 -14.75 -10.86 19.58
N LEU A 7 -15.55 -9.81 19.70
CA LEU A 7 -15.10 -8.42 19.75
C LEU A 7 -14.28 -8.20 21.04
N LEU A 8 -13.01 -7.85 20.90
CA LEU A 8 -12.17 -7.43 22.00
C LEU A 8 -12.59 -6.02 22.47
N TYR A 9 -13.31 -5.97 23.57
CA TYR A 9 -13.58 -4.75 24.33
C TYR A 9 -12.33 -4.41 25.15
N VAL A 10 -11.60 -3.35 24.79
CA VAL A 10 -10.56 -2.78 25.65
C VAL A 10 -11.19 -1.69 26.52
N SER A 11 -11.50 -2.03 27.76
CA SER A 11 -11.88 -1.07 28.79
C SER A 11 -10.62 -0.44 29.37
N ALA A 12 -10.55 0.89 29.35
CA ALA A 12 -9.45 1.65 29.94
C ALA A 12 -9.63 1.74 31.49
N ALA A 13 -9.09 0.74 32.20
CA ALA A 13 -8.87 0.84 33.65
C ALA A 13 -7.53 0.17 34.00
N ALA A 14 -6.71 0.92 34.72
CA ALA A 14 -5.48 0.56 35.45
C ALA A 14 -4.18 0.39 34.63
N PHE A 15 -3.41 1.49 34.57
CA PHE A 15 -1.95 1.44 34.61
C PHE A 15 -1.45 2.52 35.55
N ASP A 16 -0.98 2.08 36.73
CA ASP A 16 -0.18 2.88 37.65
C ASP A 16 1.25 2.95 37.12
N ALA A 17 1.74 4.16 36.89
CA ALA A 17 3.09 4.39 36.39
C ALA A 17 3.92 5.10 37.45
N THR A 18 4.94 4.42 37.95
CA THR A 18 6.00 4.97 38.80
C THR A 18 6.88 5.89 37.97
N ILE A 19 6.86 7.19 38.28
CA ILE A 19 7.68 8.23 37.66
C ILE A 19 9.03 8.29 38.37
N VAL A 20 10.12 8.09 37.62
CA VAL A 20 11.49 8.41 38.07
C VAL A 20 11.84 9.79 37.49
N GLU A 21 11.98 10.76 38.41
CA GLU A 21 12.47 12.13 38.07
C GLU A 21 13.97 12.11 37.73
N MET A 22 14.31 12.63 36.56
CA MET A 22 15.69 13.03 36.25
C MET A 22 15.75 14.55 35.95
N THR A 23 16.42 15.26 36.84
CA THR A 23 16.73 16.70 36.74
C THR A 23 17.81 16.99 35.68
N PRO A 24 17.70 18.07 34.91
CA PRO A 24 18.74 18.47 33.95
C PRO A 24 19.79 19.38 34.58
N ARG A 25 21.09 19.05 34.37
CA ARG A 25 22.24 19.92 34.69
C ARG A 25 22.35 21.09 33.69
N LYS A 26 22.47 22.29 34.22
CA LYS A 26 22.81 23.54 33.49
C LYS A 26 24.28 23.53 33.11
N THR A 27 24.60 23.80 31.83
CA THR A 27 25.91 24.31 31.40
C THR A 27 25.71 25.57 30.58
N SER A 28 26.32 26.66 31.08
CA SER A 28 26.41 27.96 30.45
C SER A 28 27.53 27.98 29.41
N GLY A 29 27.22 28.36 28.17
CA GLY A 29 28.22 28.64 27.13
C GLY A 29 27.75 29.80 26.26
N GLN A 30 28.43 30.97 26.42
CA GLN A 30 28.25 32.16 25.57
C GLN A 30 28.76 31.87 24.15
N VAL A 31 27.92 32.11 23.12
CA VAL A 31 28.35 32.15 21.71
C VAL A 31 28.04 33.50 21.12
N LYS A 32 29.10 34.18 20.65
CA LYS A 32 29.10 35.50 19.99
C LYS A 32 28.28 35.49 18.68
N ARG A 33 27.38 36.45 18.55
CA ARG A 33 26.62 36.70 17.32
C ARG A 33 27.50 37.40 16.28
N HIS A 34 27.76 36.73 15.16
CA HIS A 34 28.24 37.35 13.93
C HIS A 34 27.06 37.59 12.99
N SER A 35 26.86 38.85 12.63
CA SER A 35 25.83 39.29 11.68
C SER A 35 26.31 39.04 10.25
N LEU A 36 25.70 38.10 9.56
CA LEU A 36 25.85 37.92 8.11
C LEU A 36 24.69 38.62 7.37
N LYS A 37 25.03 39.59 6.53
CA LYS A 37 24.13 40.26 5.60
C LYS A 37 23.61 39.26 4.58
N ARG A 38 22.28 39.04 4.55
CA ARG A 38 21.61 38.24 3.52
C ARG A 38 21.37 39.11 2.28
N GLU A 39 22.09 38.85 1.21
CA GLU A 39 21.73 39.32 -0.13
C GLU A 39 20.45 38.60 -0.61
N ARG A 40 19.45 39.39 -0.99
CA ARG A 40 18.20 38.89 -1.59
C ARG A 40 18.45 38.58 -3.06
N VAL A 41 18.63 37.29 -3.37
CA VAL A 41 18.55 36.78 -4.75
C VAL A 41 17.08 36.75 -5.15
N LYS A 42 16.72 37.52 -6.20
CA LYS A 42 15.37 37.48 -6.79
C LYS A 42 15.16 36.15 -7.52
N PRO A 43 14.01 35.45 -7.34
CA PRO A 43 13.75 34.22 -8.07
C PRO A 43 13.51 34.52 -9.56
N GLU A 44 14.32 33.90 -10.40
CA GLU A 44 14.18 33.95 -11.86
C GLU A 44 12.85 33.26 -12.28
N ARG A 45 12.00 33.98 -13.01
CA ARG A 45 10.72 33.45 -13.52
C ARG A 45 10.98 32.42 -14.61
N ALA A 46 10.93 31.13 -14.26
CA ALA A 46 10.96 30.04 -15.21
C ALA A 46 9.84 30.17 -16.25
N THR A 47 10.20 30.23 -17.52
CA THR A 47 9.28 30.41 -18.65
C THR A 47 8.34 29.19 -18.80
N LYS A 48 7.09 29.42 -19.27
CA LYS A 48 6.08 28.37 -19.51
C LYS A 48 6.61 27.20 -20.37
N LYS A 49 7.58 27.46 -21.26
CA LYS A 49 8.26 26.44 -22.08
C LYS A 49 9.17 25.51 -21.24
N GLY A 50 9.89 26.06 -20.25
CA GLY A 50 10.71 25.26 -19.32
C GLY A 50 9.87 24.36 -18.41
N ARG A 51 8.73 24.86 -17.91
CA ARG A 51 7.81 24.04 -17.09
C ARG A 51 7.17 22.88 -17.88
N ARG A 52 6.80 23.10 -19.17
CA ARG A 52 6.29 22.02 -20.06
C ARG A 52 7.38 20.99 -20.42
N ARG A 53 8.65 21.38 -20.53
CA ARG A 53 9.75 20.48 -20.82
C ARG A 53 10.14 19.64 -19.60
N LEU A 54 10.09 20.23 -18.41
CA LEU A 54 10.30 19.52 -17.12
C LEU A 54 9.13 18.59 -16.78
N ALA A 55 7.89 18.95 -17.07
CA ALA A 55 6.73 18.09 -16.94
C ALA A 55 6.79 16.89 -17.90
N ARG A 56 7.12 17.13 -19.19
CA ARG A 56 7.32 16.05 -20.19
C ARG A 56 8.49 15.12 -19.84
N ASN A 57 9.56 15.61 -19.21
CA ASN A 57 10.66 14.75 -18.76
C ASN A 57 10.30 13.97 -17.47
N ARG A 58 9.53 14.54 -16.55
CA ARG A 58 8.98 13.80 -15.39
C ARG A 58 8.02 12.69 -15.85
N ASP A 59 7.18 12.97 -16.85
CA ASP A 59 6.26 11.99 -17.41
C ASP A 59 6.96 10.83 -18.13
N ARG A 60 8.11 11.05 -18.77
CA ARG A 60 8.91 9.98 -19.39
C ARG A 60 9.67 9.11 -18.39
N GLN A 61 10.00 9.62 -17.19
CA GLN A 61 10.68 8.86 -16.13
C GLN A 61 9.77 7.90 -15.36
N SER A 62 8.46 7.93 -15.58
CA SER A 62 7.49 7.12 -14.85
C SER A 62 6.97 5.88 -15.58
N SER A 63 7.31 5.69 -16.86
CA SER A 63 6.88 4.49 -17.59
C SER A 63 7.84 3.33 -17.33
N GLU A 64 7.29 2.18 -16.94
CA GLU A 64 8.03 0.98 -16.54
C GLU A 64 7.34 -0.28 -17.09
N LEU A 65 8.14 -1.21 -17.61
CA LEU A 65 7.70 -2.52 -18.06
C LEU A 65 8.35 -3.62 -17.24
N VAL A 66 7.53 -4.51 -16.69
CA VAL A 66 7.99 -5.72 -16.00
C VAL A 66 7.56 -6.93 -16.81
N ILE A 67 8.51 -7.79 -17.16
CA ILE A 67 8.25 -9.08 -17.84
C ILE A 67 8.42 -10.18 -16.79
N ILE A 68 7.36 -10.90 -16.53
CA ILE A 68 7.31 -12.01 -15.58
C ILE A 68 7.35 -13.29 -16.37
N THR A 69 8.34 -14.13 -16.11
CA THR A 69 8.48 -15.44 -16.75
C THR A 69 9.04 -16.46 -15.78
N GLY A 70 9.25 -17.69 -16.19
CA GLY A 70 9.80 -18.74 -15.34
C GLY A 70 9.01 -20.03 -15.40
N MET A 71 9.41 -20.99 -14.57
CA MET A 71 8.91 -22.37 -14.57
C MET A 71 7.38 -22.42 -14.37
N SER A 72 6.74 -23.34 -15.06
CA SER A 72 5.34 -23.69 -14.85
C SER A 72 5.11 -24.14 -13.40
N GLY A 73 4.08 -23.61 -12.73
CA GLY A 73 3.84 -23.88 -11.30
C GLY A 73 4.71 -23.05 -10.33
N SER A 74 5.58 -22.15 -10.82
CA SER A 74 6.42 -21.30 -9.96
C SER A 74 5.68 -20.14 -9.30
N GLY A 75 4.41 -19.88 -9.65
CA GLY A 75 3.60 -18.83 -9.03
C GLY A 75 3.48 -17.54 -9.85
N LYS A 76 3.71 -17.58 -11.17
CA LYS A 76 3.59 -16.39 -12.06
C LYS A 76 2.27 -15.64 -11.88
N ALA A 77 1.14 -16.33 -11.80
CA ALA A 77 -0.17 -15.71 -11.60
C ALA A 77 -0.29 -14.96 -10.26
N SER A 78 0.31 -15.49 -9.19
CA SER A 78 0.33 -14.83 -7.88
C SER A 78 1.20 -13.56 -7.89
N VAL A 79 2.31 -13.61 -8.62
CA VAL A 79 3.20 -12.45 -8.82
C VAL A 79 2.54 -11.39 -9.69
N LEU A 80 1.85 -11.79 -10.78
CA LEU A 80 1.09 -10.85 -11.62
C LEU A 80 0.03 -10.12 -10.80
N LYS A 81 -0.68 -10.84 -9.92
CA LYS A 81 -1.68 -10.27 -9.02
C LYS A 81 -1.08 -9.29 -8.01
N ALA A 82 0.15 -9.55 -7.53
CA ALA A 82 0.88 -8.59 -6.69
C ALA A 82 1.25 -7.31 -7.45
N PHE A 83 1.60 -7.40 -8.73
CA PHE A 83 1.83 -6.21 -9.57
C PHE A 83 0.54 -5.43 -9.86
N GLU A 84 -0.60 -6.11 -10.02
CA GLU A 84 -1.91 -5.48 -10.14
C GLU A 84 -2.24 -4.65 -8.89
N ASP A 85 -2.00 -5.20 -7.69
CA ASP A 85 -2.17 -4.48 -6.42
C ASP A 85 -1.22 -3.28 -6.28
N LEU A 86 -0.06 -3.32 -6.92
CA LEU A 86 0.90 -2.21 -7.01
C LEU A 86 0.50 -1.15 -8.05
N GLY A 87 -0.66 -1.34 -8.73
CA GLY A 87 -1.18 -0.42 -9.73
C GLY A 87 -0.54 -0.55 -11.11
N PHE A 88 0.04 -1.71 -11.45
CA PHE A 88 0.47 -2.01 -12.80
C PHE A 88 -0.73 -2.44 -13.66
N TYR A 89 -0.69 -2.09 -14.93
CA TYR A 89 -1.56 -2.70 -15.93
C TYR A 89 -1.01 -4.09 -16.23
N CYS A 90 -1.78 -5.14 -15.91
CA CYS A 90 -1.32 -6.52 -15.96
C CYS A 90 -1.92 -7.27 -17.15
N VAL A 91 -1.07 -8.01 -17.88
CA VAL A 91 -1.51 -8.90 -18.97
C VAL A 91 -0.91 -10.28 -18.75
N ASP A 92 -1.78 -11.29 -18.69
CA ASP A 92 -1.37 -12.68 -18.59
C ASP A 92 -1.25 -13.29 -19.99
N ASN A 93 -0.24 -14.15 -20.16
CA ASN A 93 -0.02 -14.93 -21.39
C ASN A 93 0.01 -14.10 -22.69
N LEU A 94 0.77 -12.99 -22.67
CA LEU A 94 0.94 -12.17 -23.87
C LEU A 94 1.89 -12.85 -24.85
N PRO A 95 1.52 -13.01 -26.15
CA PRO A 95 2.43 -13.46 -27.19
C PRO A 95 3.69 -12.60 -27.25
N VAL A 96 4.86 -13.26 -27.37
CA VAL A 96 6.18 -12.60 -27.32
C VAL A 96 6.29 -11.50 -28.37
N GLU A 97 5.73 -11.71 -29.57
CA GLU A 97 5.73 -10.77 -30.69
C GLU A 97 4.99 -9.45 -30.41
N LEU A 98 4.03 -9.47 -29.46
CA LEU A 98 3.25 -8.30 -29.10
C LEU A 98 3.93 -7.41 -28.04
N ILE A 99 4.99 -7.88 -27.40
CA ILE A 99 5.69 -7.11 -26.34
C ILE A 99 6.17 -5.75 -26.86
N PRO A 100 6.81 -5.60 -28.05
CA PRO A 100 7.22 -4.29 -28.56
C PRO A 100 6.06 -3.34 -28.74
N ARG A 101 4.93 -3.84 -29.26
CA ARG A 101 3.73 -3.03 -29.46
C ARG A 101 3.13 -2.57 -28.15
N PHE A 102 3.16 -3.43 -27.14
CA PHE A 102 2.71 -3.08 -25.79
C PHE A 102 3.61 -2.02 -25.13
N ALA A 103 4.92 -2.11 -25.34
CA ALA A 103 5.87 -1.10 -24.87
C ALA A 103 5.60 0.27 -25.52
N GLU A 104 5.28 0.33 -26.84
CA GLU A 104 4.87 1.56 -27.52
C GLU A 104 3.59 2.15 -26.90
N LEU A 105 2.58 1.33 -26.66
CA LEU A 105 1.32 1.75 -26.03
C LEU A 105 1.56 2.32 -24.62
N SER A 106 2.42 1.68 -23.82
CA SER A 106 2.79 2.15 -22.48
C SER A 106 3.48 3.52 -22.49
N LEU A 107 4.16 3.87 -23.57
CA LEU A 107 4.77 5.20 -23.75
C LEU A 107 3.75 6.27 -24.17
N GLN A 108 2.67 5.88 -24.85
CA GLN A 108 1.67 6.79 -25.41
C GLN A 108 0.49 7.05 -24.45
N SER A 109 0.13 6.09 -23.59
CA SER A 109 -1.01 6.16 -22.70
C SER A 109 -0.61 6.52 -21.27
N ALA A 110 -1.39 7.39 -20.64
CA ALA A 110 -1.23 7.71 -19.22
C ALA A 110 -1.73 6.59 -18.29
N GLU A 111 -2.67 5.78 -18.77
CA GLU A 111 -3.36 4.75 -17.99
C GLU A 111 -2.56 3.45 -17.87
N ILE A 112 -1.70 3.15 -18.87
CA ILE A 112 -0.90 1.92 -18.93
C ILE A 112 0.60 2.17 -18.83
N ARG A 113 1.02 3.21 -18.11
CA ARG A 113 2.44 3.59 -17.95
C ARG A 113 3.27 2.52 -17.25
N ARG A 114 2.73 1.88 -16.24
CA ARG A 114 3.35 0.79 -15.50
C ARG A 114 2.69 -0.50 -15.91
N THR A 115 3.43 -1.36 -16.59
CA THR A 115 2.87 -2.58 -17.18
C THR A 115 3.62 -3.80 -16.69
N ALA A 116 2.90 -4.87 -16.36
CA ALA A 116 3.45 -6.18 -16.04
C ALA A 116 2.88 -7.24 -16.99
N LEU A 117 3.75 -7.93 -17.70
CA LEU A 117 3.40 -8.91 -18.72
C LEU A 117 3.89 -10.29 -18.31
N VAL A 118 3.04 -11.31 -18.34
CA VAL A 118 3.47 -12.69 -18.18
C VAL A 118 3.72 -13.32 -19.53
N VAL A 119 4.91 -13.90 -19.67
CA VAL A 119 5.33 -14.69 -20.84
C VAL A 119 5.56 -16.13 -20.37
N ASP A 120 4.87 -17.09 -21.01
CA ASP A 120 4.88 -18.48 -20.61
C ASP A 120 5.65 -19.36 -21.62
N VAL A 121 6.13 -20.51 -21.17
CA VAL A 121 6.76 -21.55 -22.00
C VAL A 121 5.84 -22.10 -23.12
N ARG A 122 4.54 -21.86 -23.02
CA ARG A 122 3.54 -22.22 -24.02
C ARG A 122 3.77 -21.57 -25.40
N GLU A 123 4.53 -20.48 -25.44
CA GLU A 123 4.93 -19.80 -26.66
C GLU A 123 5.87 -20.66 -27.57
N GLY A 124 6.36 -21.80 -27.08
CA GLY A 124 7.15 -22.74 -27.85
C GLY A 124 8.40 -22.10 -28.47
N SER A 125 8.58 -22.24 -29.80
CA SER A 125 9.73 -21.68 -30.53
C SER A 125 9.76 -20.16 -30.55
N GLN A 126 8.64 -19.48 -30.34
CA GLN A 126 8.60 -17.99 -30.28
C GLN A 126 9.35 -17.44 -29.07
N LEU A 127 9.48 -18.25 -28.00
CA LEU A 127 10.22 -17.88 -26.81
C LEU A 127 11.73 -17.65 -27.09
N GLU A 128 12.29 -18.27 -28.14
CA GLU A 128 13.66 -18.08 -28.58
C GLU A 128 13.90 -16.65 -29.12
N GLN A 129 12.87 -15.96 -29.52
CA GLN A 129 12.95 -14.56 -29.98
C GLN A 129 12.98 -13.55 -28.83
N LEU A 130 12.58 -13.95 -27.60
CA LEU A 130 12.49 -13.07 -26.44
C LEU A 130 13.78 -12.31 -26.14
N PRO A 131 15.00 -12.89 -26.24
CA PRO A 131 16.25 -12.14 -26.02
C PRO A 131 16.43 -10.95 -26.96
N GLY A 132 16.10 -11.13 -28.25
CA GLY A 132 16.14 -10.07 -29.26
C GLY A 132 15.11 -8.97 -29.00
N ILE A 133 13.91 -9.36 -28.66
CA ILE A 133 12.81 -8.47 -28.32
C ILE A 133 13.14 -7.66 -27.06
N LEU A 134 13.65 -8.29 -26.01
CA LEU A 134 14.09 -7.61 -24.80
C LEU A 134 15.15 -6.54 -25.06
N LYS A 135 16.11 -6.84 -25.95
CA LYS A 135 17.15 -5.87 -26.34
C LYS A 135 16.57 -4.63 -27.01
N SER A 136 15.54 -4.79 -27.87
CA SER A 136 14.86 -3.67 -28.52
C SER A 136 14.00 -2.87 -27.55
N VAL A 137 13.22 -3.55 -26.72
CA VAL A 137 12.27 -2.93 -25.76
C VAL A 137 13.00 -2.16 -24.67
N ARG A 138 14.12 -2.69 -24.14
CA ARG A 138 14.97 -1.98 -23.17
C ARG A 138 15.56 -0.66 -23.67
N ARG A 139 15.62 -0.45 -25.00
CA ARG A 139 16.01 0.85 -25.59
C ARG A 139 14.87 1.86 -25.60
N MET A 140 13.65 1.39 -25.54
CA MET A 140 12.42 2.20 -25.64
C MET A 140 11.90 2.61 -24.27
N ILE A 141 11.85 1.66 -23.32
CA ILE A 141 11.25 1.79 -21.99
C ILE A 141 12.09 1.06 -20.96
N PRO A 142 12.26 1.61 -19.74
CA PRO A 142 12.84 0.88 -18.63
C PRO A 142 12.13 -0.45 -18.42
N THR A 143 12.87 -1.56 -18.61
CA THR A 143 12.29 -2.90 -18.59
C THR A 143 13.05 -3.78 -17.61
N LYS A 144 12.30 -4.43 -16.71
CA LYS A 144 12.82 -5.43 -15.75
C LYS A 144 12.28 -6.81 -16.13
N VAL A 145 13.11 -7.83 -16.00
CA VAL A 145 12.72 -9.24 -16.19
C VAL A 145 12.78 -9.96 -14.85
N VAL A 146 11.64 -10.49 -14.44
CA VAL A 146 11.48 -11.29 -13.22
C VAL A 146 11.29 -12.75 -13.61
N TYR A 147 12.27 -13.58 -13.25
CA TYR A 147 12.24 -15.01 -13.49
C TYR A 147 11.89 -15.76 -12.21
N LEU A 148 10.84 -16.60 -12.27
CA LEU A 148 10.39 -17.39 -11.14
C LEU A 148 10.78 -18.85 -11.32
N GLU A 149 11.38 -19.41 -10.29
CA GLU A 149 11.70 -20.85 -10.23
C GLU A 149 11.29 -21.47 -8.90
N ALA A 150 11.27 -22.78 -8.86
CA ALA A 150 11.19 -23.56 -7.63
C ALA A 150 11.90 -24.91 -7.82
N SER A 151 12.18 -25.61 -6.72
CA SER A 151 12.72 -26.97 -6.78
C SER A 151 11.73 -27.93 -7.46
N ASP A 152 12.27 -28.92 -8.17
CA ASP A 152 11.44 -29.90 -8.90
C ASP A 152 10.45 -30.61 -7.98
N SER A 153 10.84 -30.93 -6.74
CA SER A 153 9.96 -31.55 -5.74
C SER A 153 8.76 -30.67 -5.38
N VAL A 154 8.97 -29.34 -5.26
CA VAL A 154 7.90 -28.38 -4.98
C VAL A 154 6.99 -28.23 -6.19
N LEU A 155 7.55 -28.14 -7.40
CA LEU A 155 6.78 -28.05 -8.64
C LEU A 155 5.91 -29.28 -8.86
N VAL A 156 6.47 -30.50 -8.72
CA VAL A 156 5.72 -31.76 -8.83
C VAL A 156 4.55 -31.76 -7.84
N ARG A 157 4.79 -31.40 -6.57
CA ARG A 157 3.73 -31.30 -5.57
C ARG A 157 2.63 -30.32 -5.98
N ARG A 158 2.99 -29.09 -6.44
CA ARG A 158 2.02 -28.09 -6.89
C ARG A 158 1.20 -28.54 -8.09
N PHE A 159 1.80 -29.29 -9.04
CA PHE A 159 1.07 -29.89 -10.15
C PHE A 159 0.08 -30.97 -9.66
N SER A 160 0.48 -31.77 -8.69
CA SER A 160 -0.41 -32.80 -8.10
C SER A 160 -1.59 -32.16 -7.37
N GLU A 161 -1.37 -31.08 -6.63
CA GLU A 161 -2.42 -30.32 -5.92
C GLU A 161 -3.41 -29.66 -6.88
N THR A 162 -2.93 -29.08 -7.98
CA THR A 162 -3.78 -28.36 -8.95
C THR A 162 -4.44 -29.26 -9.98
N ARG A 163 -4.02 -30.52 -10.10
CA ARG A 163 -4.51 -31.52 -11.09
C ARG A 163 -4.48 -31.00 -12.54
N ARG A 164 -3.53 -30.14 -12.87
CA ARG A 164 -3.37 -29.60 -14.23
C ARG A 164 -2.22 -30.33 -14.94
N PRO A 165 -2.37 -30.68 -16.24
CA PRO A 165 -1.28 -31.20 -17.03
C PRO A 165 -0.17 -30.16 -17.20
N HIS A 166 1.08 -30.61 -17.35
CA HIS A 166 2.18 -29.73 -17.64
C HIS A 166 2.08 -29.19 -19.09
N PRO A 167 2.34 -27.88 -19.33
CA PRO A 167 2.19 -27.29 -20.68
C PRO A 167 2.98 -27.98 -21.80
N LEU A 168 4.15 -28.55 -21.48
CA LEU A 168 5.03 -29.22 -22.44
C LEU A 168 4.83 -30.76 -22.52
N GLY A 169 3.86 -31.33 -21.83
CA GLY A 169 3.71 -32.76 -21.85
C GLY A 169 2.38 -33.27 -21.33
N THR A 170 1.59 -33.83 -22.24
CA THR A 170 0.41 -34.63 -21.89
C THR A 170 0.77 -36.13 -21.68
N ASP A 171 1.87 -36.60 -22.31
CA ASP A 171 2.21 -38.02 -22.39
C ASP A 171 3.50 -38.42 -21.65
N ALA A 172 4.15 -37.41 -20.95
CA ALA A 172 5.37 -37.65 -20.20
C ALA A 172 5.18 -37.40 -18.70
N PRO A 173 5.94 -38.05 -17.81
CA PRO A 173 5.95 -37.74 -16.40
C PRO A 173 6.28 -36.28 -16.15
N VAL A 174 5.58 -35.64 -15.22
CA VAL A 174 5.76 -34.20 -14.87
C VAL A 174 7.23 -33.84 -14.65
N LYS A 175 8.00 -34.73 -14.04
CA LYS A 175 9.44 -34.49 -13.78
C LYS A 175 10.25 -34.31 -15.08
N SER A 176 9.99 -35.12 -16.11
CA SER A 176 10.66 -35.05 -17.41
C SER A 176 10.29 -33.76 -18.14
N ALA A 177 9.01 -33.35 -18.09
CA ALA A 177 8.51 -32.15 -18.66
C ALA A 177 9.15 -30.89 -17.98
N LEU A 178 9.29 -30.89 -16.64
CA LEU A 178 9.98 -29.84 -15.91
C LEU A 178 11.46 -29.71 -16.28
N GLN A 179 12.16 -30.82 -16.50
CA GLN A 179 13.56 -30.80 -16.93
C GLN A 179 13.71 -30.24 -18.36
N ALA A 180 12.78 -30.56 -19.26
CA ALA A 180 12.74 -30.00 -20.60
C ALA A 180 12.46 -28.48 -20.54
N GLU A 181 11.47 -28.06 -19.76
CA GLU A 181 11.16 -26.64 -19.57
C GLU A 181 12.36 -25.85 -19.03
N ARG A 182 13.06 -26.39 -18.02
CA ARG A 182 14.23 -25.74 -17.41
C ARG A 182 15.36 -25.53 -18.46
N ARG A 183 15.54 -26.47 -19.39
CA ARG A 183 16.51 -26.31 -20.49
C ARG A 183 16.08 -25.22 -21.47
N HIS A 184 14.81 -25.20 -21.86
CA HIS A 184 14.26 -24.17 -22.77
C HIS A 184 14.35 -22.76 -22.16
N LEU A 185 14.10 -22.63 -20.85
CA LEU A 185 14.13 -21.35 -20.16
C LEU A 185 15.53 -20.88 -19.72
N GLY A 186 16.58 -21.69 -19.91
CA GLY A 186 17.92 -21.40 -19.44
C GLY A 186 18.49 -20.07 -19.96
N ALA A 187 18.31 -19.80 -21.26
CA ALA A 187 18.74 -18.54 -21.87
C ALA A 187 17.99 -17.32 -21.31
N ILE A 188 16.70 -17.47 -21.04
CA ILE A 188 15.86 -16.40 -20.48
C ILE A 188 16.22 -16.15 -19.02
N ARG A 189 16.47 -17.19 -18.24
CA ARG A 189 16.94 -17.08 -16.86
C ARG A 189 18.21 -16.25 -16.76
N ALA A 190 19.14 -16.42 -17.72
CA ALA A 190 20.38 -15.63 -17.77
C ALA A 190 20.17 -14.13 -18.07
N LEU A 191 19.05 -13.74 -18.67
CA LEU A 191 18.69 -12.36 -18.96
C LEU A 191 17.86 -11.70 -17.87
N ALA A 192 17.47 -12.46 -16.84
CA ALA A 192 16.62 -11.95 -15.76
C ALA A 192 17.39 -10.97 -14.87
N ASP A 193 16.73 -9.85 -14.56
CA ASP A 193 17.23 -8.88 -13.59
C ASP A 193 16.97 -9.36 -12.15
N PHE A 194 15.91 -10.19 -11.98
CA PHE A 194 15.56 -10.82 -10.70
C PHE A 194 15.24 -12.30 -10.93
N VAL A 195 15.95 -13.17 -10.23
CA VAL A 195 15.62 -14.61 -10.14
C VAL A 195 15.09 -14.87 -8.75
N ILE A 196 13.84 -15.37 -8.67
CA ILE A 196 13.14 -15.59 -7.40
C ILE A 196 12.84 -17.07 -7.26
N ASP A 197 13.50 -17.72 -6.29
CA ASP A 197 13.15 -19.09 -5.89
C ASP A 197 11.94 -19.08 -4.96
N THR A 198 10.83 -19.58 -5.47
CA THR A 198 9.55 -19.63 -4.75
C THR A 198 9.34 -20.91 -3.95
N SER A 199 10.36 -21.76 -3.80
CA SER A 199 10.24 -23.07 -3.14
C SER A 199 9.74 -22.98 -1.70
N LYS A 200 10.14 -21.92 -0.98
CA LYS A 200 9.82 -21.72 0.43
C LYS A 200 8.66 -20.77 0.68
N PHE A 201 8.17 -20.09 -0.37
CA PHE A 201 7.08 -19.16 -0.22
C PHE A 201 5.71 -19.83 -0.30
N ASN A 202 4.81 -19.47 0.59
CA ASN A 202 3.38 -19.56 0.34
C ASN A 202 2.90 -18.39 -0.52
N VAL A 203 1.63 -18.39 -0.93
CA VAL A 203 1.07 -17.36 -1.82
C VAL A 203 1.14 -15.94 -1.20
N HIS A 204 0.87 -15.85 0.10
CA HIS A 204 0.88 -14.56 0.83
C HIS A 204 2.29 -14.01 1.01
N GLU A 205 3.24 -14.86 1.38
CA GLU A 205 4.64 -14.49 1.53
C GLU A 205 5.27 -14.05 0.20
N LEU A 206 4.96 -14.76 -0.91
CA LEU A 206 5.42 -14.37 -2.24
C LEU A 206 4.86 -13.00 -2.64
N ARG A 207 3.60 -12.76 -2.36
CA ARG A 207 2.93 -11.48 -2.65
C ARG A 207 3.55 -10.34 -1.84
N ALA A 208 3.78 -10.54 -0.53
CA ALA A 208 4.45 -9.57 0.34
C ALA A 208 5.88 -9.26 -0.15
N TYR A 209 6.65 -10.29 -0.52
CA TYR A 209 7.99 -10.13 -1.06
C TYR A 209 8.04 -9.28 -2.35
N ILE A 210 7.11 -9.54 -3.30
CA ILE A 210 7.01 -8.74 -4.53
C ILE A 210 6.61 -7.30 -4.21
N THR A 211 5.63 -7.12 -3.34
CA THR A 211 5.17 -5.78 -2.94
C THR A 211 6.31 -4.98 -2.33
N GLU A 212 7.05 -5.53 -1.40
CA GLU A 212 8.19 -4.85 -0.75
C GLU A 212 9.29 -4.47 -1.76
N ARG A 213 9.59 -5.38 -2.70
CA ARG A 213 10.71 -5.20 -3.63
C ARG A 213 10.42 -4.23 -4.77
N PHE A 214 9.17 -4.16 -5.23
CA PHE A 214 8.74 -3.34 -6.37
C PHE A 214 7.90 -2.13 -5.98
N HIS A 215 7.65 -1.95 -4.68
CA HIS A 215 7.00 -0.75 -4.19
C HIS A 215 7.94 0.45 -4.35
N GLU A 216 7.58 1.41 -5.18
CA GLU A 216 8.29 2.69 -5.25
C GLU A 216 8.14 3.43 -3.92
N LYS A 217 9.24 3.90 -3.32
CA LYS A 217 9.28 4.65 -2.05
C LYS A 217 8.42 5.93 -2.02
N ALA A 218 7.80 6.29 -3.14
CA ALA A 218 6.99 7.49 -3.32
C ALA A 218 5.49 7.24 -3.58
N ALA A 219 5.04 5.98 -3.73
CA ALA A 219 3.62 5.70 -3.83
C ALA A 219 2.98 5.75 -2.44
N GLU A 220 1.90 6.52 -2.31
CA GLU A 220 1.07 6.63 -1.11
C GLU A 220 0.86 5.25 -0.48
N LYS A 221 1.09 5.15 0.83
CA LYS A 221 0.92 3.91 1.61
C LYS A 221 -0.39 3.22 1.20
N GLY A 222 -0.31 2.01 0.67
CA GLY A 222 -1.33 1.33 -0.15
C GLY A 222 -2.66 0.96 0.52
N ILE A 223 -2.93 1.44 1.75
CA ILE A 223 -4.20 1.23 2.46
C ILE A 223 -5.06 2.50 2.43
N LEU A 224 -6.34 2.36 2.10
CA LEU A 224 -7.31 3.41 2.27
C LEU A 224 -7.95 3.31 3.65
N VAL A 225 -7.66 4.28 4.51
CA VAL A 225 -8.25 4.36 5.85
C VAL A 225 -9.52 5.19 5.82
N SER A 226 -10.61 4.66 6.35
CA SER A 226 -11.87 5.38 6.54
C SER A 226 -12.05 5.67 8.03
N CYS A 227 -12.01 6.94 8.45
CA CYS A 227 -12.36 7.35 9.81
C CYS A 227 -13.84 7.74 9.85
N VAL A 228 -14.68 6.95 10.51
CA VAL A 228 -16.14 7.13 10.52
C VAL A 228 -16.62 7.52 11.90
N SER A 229 -17.38 8.61 12.02
CA SER A 229 -18.09 8.93 13.25
C SER A 229 -19.49 8.35 13.26
N PHE A 230 -19.94 7.83 14.41
CA PHE A 230 -21.28 7.27 14.58
C PHE A 230 -21.85 7.50 15.97
N GLY A 231 -23.16 7.31 16.12
CA GLY A 231 -23.87 7.31 17.40
C GLY A 231 -24.30 5.91 17.79
N PHE A 232 -23.92 5.49 19.01
CA PHE A 232 -24.29 4.16 19.53
C PHE A 232 -25.81 3.92 19.53
N ARG A 233 -26.63 4.99 19.67
CA ARG A 233 -28.09 4.87 19.56
C ARG A 233 -28.60 4.35 18.21
N HIS A 234 -27.76 4.44 17.15
CA HIS A 234 -28.08 3.97 15.81
C HIS A 234 -27.32 2.67 15.43
N GLY A 235 -26.74 2.00 16.44
CA GLY A 235 -25.92 0.81 16.23
C GLY A 235 -24.49 1.11 15.76
N VAL A 236 -23.62 0.12 15.88
CA VAL A 236 -22.25 0.15 15.36
C VAL A 236 -22.28 -0.04 13.84
N PRO A 237 -21.45 0.67 13.05
CA PRO A 237 -21.32 0.40 11.62
C PRO A 237 -20.91 -1.05 11.34
N GLU A 238 -21.58 -1.71 10.42
CA GLU A 238 -21.34 -3.13 10.09
C GLU A 238 -19.98 -3.36 9.42
N ASP A 239 -19.47 -2.33 8.71
CA ASP A 239 -18.19 -2.34 8.01
C ASP A 239 -17.01 -1.87 8.88
N ALA A 240 -17.21 -1.67 10.20
CA ALA A 240 -16.16 -1.21 11.10
C ALA A 240 -15.18 -2.34 11.44
N ASP A 241 -13.90 -2.15 11.10
CA ASP A 241 -12.80 -3.03 11.53
C ASP A 241 -12.36 -2.74 12.97
N LEU A 242 -12.29 -1.45 13.32
CA LEU A 242 -11.93 -0.97 14.66
C LEU A 242 -13.00 -0.01 15.16
N VAL A 243 -13.42 -0.18 16.42
CA VAL A 243 -14.44 0.65 17.05
C VAL A 243 -13.91 1.22 18.35
N PHE A 244 -13.97 2.55 18.49
CA PHE A 244 -13.56 3.26 19.69
C PHE A 244 -14.73 4.03 20.29
N ASP A 245 -15.01 3.74 21.56
CA ASP A 245 -16.02 4.48 22.34
C ASP A 245 -15.41 5.76 22.91
N VAL A 246 -15.93 6.90 22.47
CA VAL A 246 -15.48 8.22 22.93
C VAL A 246 -16.50 8.91 23.85
N ARG A 247 -17.43 8.17 24.49
CA ARG A 247 -18.44 8.71 25.41
C ARG A 247 -17.86 9.21 26.71
N PHE A 248 -16.67 8.75 27.11
CA PHE A 248 -15.96 9.23 28.28
C PHE A 248 -15.46 10.68 28.15
N LEU A 249 -15.38 11.21 26.95
CA LEU A 249 -14.98 12.61 26.70
C LEU A 249 -16.11 13.57 27.11
N PRO A 250 -15.75 14.84 27.49
CA PRO A 250 -16.73 15.86 27.85
C PRO A 250 -17.81 16.03 26.81
N ASN A 251 -19.06 16.10 27.27
CA ASN A 251 -20.21 16.12 26.39
C ASN A 251 -20.70 17.54 26.07
N PRO A 252 -20.49 18.06 24.85
CA PRO A 252 -20.92 19.42 24.47
C PRO A 252 -22.42 19.61 24.53
N HIS A 253 -23.21 18.55 24.51
CA HIS A 253 -24.69 18.64 24.58
C HIS A 253 -25.20 19.32 25.87
N PHE A 254 -24.41 19.32 26.95
CA PHE A 254 -24.77 20.01 28.18
C PHE A 254 -24.59 21.51 28.10
N VAL A 255 -23.91 22.03 27.07
CA VAL A 255 -23.79 23.45 26.80
C VAL A 255 -24.88 23.85 25.81
N PRO A 256 -25.88 24.67 26.20
CA PRO A 256 -27.05 24.96 25.35
C PRO A 256 -26.69 25.46 23.96
N GLU A 257 -25.67 26.33 23.85
CA GLU A 257 -25.19 26.89 22.60
C GLU A 257 -24.57 25.87 21.63
N PHE A 258 -24.15 24.70 22.11
CA PHE A 258 -23.51 23.67 21.32
C PHE A 258 -24.47 22.57 20.84
N ARG A 259 -25.67 22.51 21.43
CA ARG A 259 -26.68 21.47 21.07
C ARG A 259 -27.02 21.43 19.57
N PRO A 260 -27.26 22.57 18.89
CA PRO A 260 -27.58 22.58 17.46
C PRO A 260 -26.36 22.41 16.55
N LEU A 261 -25.16 22.49 17.10
CA LEU A 261 -23.90 22.44 16.34
C LEU A 261 -23.38 20.99 16.28
N THR A 262 -22.42 20.77 15.40
CA THR A 262 -21.73 19.47 15.29
C THR A 262 -20.27 19.57 15.74
N GLY A 263 -19.60 18.43 15.90
CA GLY A 263 -18.17 18.37 16.22
C GLY A 263 -17.25 19.00 15.16
N ARG A 264 -17.74 19.31 13.96
CA ARG A 264 -17.03 20.07 12.93
C ARG A 264 -17.00 21.57 13.19
N HIS A 265 -17.95 22.07 14.00
CA HIS A 265 -18.01 23.49 14.31
C HIS A 265 -16.81 23.90 15.18
N PRO A 266 -16.06 24.97 14.86
CA PRO A 266 -14.81 25.34 15.55
C PRO A 266 -14.98 25.53 17.06
N ARG A 267 -16.09 26.11 17.54
CA ARG A 267 -16.37 26.32 18.97
C ARG A 267 -16.54 25.00 19.72
N VAL A 268 -17.26 24.05 19.12
CA VAL A 268 -17.49 22.70 19.68
C VAL A 268 -16.18 21.91 19.70
N ALA A 269 -15.44 21.92 18.58
CA ALA A 269 -14.14 21.25 18.49
C ALA A 269 -13.14 21.83 19.51
N LYS A 270 -13.08 23.16 19.66
CA LYS A 270 -12.24 23.83 20.66
C LYS A 270 -12.62 23.43 22.08
N TYR A 271 -13.91 23.39 22.40
CA TYR A 271 -14.43 22.95 23.71
C TYR A 271 -14.00 21.52 24.03
N ILE A 272 -14.24 20.54 23.14
CA ILE A 272 -13.87 19.15 23.40
C ILE A 272 -12.34 19.00 23.53
N ARG A 273 -11.57 19.71 22.68
CA ARG A 273 -10.10 19.67 22.69
C ARG A 273 -9.48 20.34 23.91
N SER A 274 -10.17 21.27 24.56
CA SER A 274 -9.61 21.98 25.75
C SER A 274 -9.36 21.08 26.96
N PHE A 275 -9.89 19.87 26.97
CA PHE A 275 -9.71 18.92 28.05
C PHE A 275 -8.46 18.05 27.83
N PRO A 276 -7.56 17.92 28.82
CA PRO A 276 -6.32 17.14 28.72
C PRO A 276 -6.55 15.70 28.25
N GLN A 277 -7.57 15.03 28.82
CA GLN A 277 -7.89 13.65 28.44
C GLN A 277 -8.26 13.48 26.95
N THR A 278 -8.81 14.53 26.32
CA THR A 278 -9.11 14.48 24.88
C THR A 278 -7.84 14.54 24.05
N GLN A 279 -6.90 15.40 24.44
CA GLN A 279 -5.62 15.53 23.74
C GLN A 279 -4.80 14.25 23.88
N GLU A 280 -4.74 13.71 25.08
CA GLU A 280 -4.05 12.45 25.36
C GLU A 280 -4.66 11.28 24.57
N PHE A 281 -5.99 11.17 24.53
CA PHE A 281 -6.66 10.14 23.73
C PHE A 281 -6.32 10.25 22.25
N ILE A 282 -6.40 11.46 21.66
CA ILE A 282 -6.08 11.69 20.24
C ILE A 282 -4.63 11.28 19.96
N GLN A 283 -3.70 11.64 20.81
CA GLN A 283 -2.30 11.30 20.68
C GLN A 283 -2.11 9.77 20.71
N ARG A 284 -2.53 9.11 21.79
CA ARG A 284 -2.34 7.66 21.98
C ARG A 284 -3.00 6.83 20.89
N ILE A 285 -4.22 7.18 20.48
CA ILE A 285 -4.90 6.45 19.42
C ILE A 285 -4.24 6.65 18.06
N SER A 286 -3.73 7.87 17.77
CA SER A 286 -3.00 8.13 16.53
C SER A 286 -1.68 7.35 16.49
N GLU A 287 -0.94 7.29 17.59
CA GLU A 287 0.29 6.50 17.72
C GLU A 287 0.02 5.01 17.54
N LEU A 288 -1.01 4.47 18.20
CA LEU A 288 -1.43 3.08 18.03
C LEU A 288 -1.78 2.75 16.57
N LEU A 289 -2.56 3.61 15.92
CA LEU A 289 -2.96 3.40 14.53
C LEU A 289 -1.77 3.49 13.57
N VAL A 290 -0.84 4.43 13.77
CA VAL A 290 0.40 4.53 12.97
C VAL A 290 1.26 3.29 13.16
N TYR A 291 1.28 2.69 14.34
CA TYR A 291 1.95 1.41 14.61
C TYR A 291 1.24 0.24 13.90
N LEU A 292 -0.09 0.15 13.95
CA LEU A 292 -0.85 -0.97 13.39
C LEU A 292 -0.94 -0.97 11.87
N LEU A 293 -1.03 0.21 11.23
CA LEU A 293 -1.25 0.33 9.79
C LEU A 293 -0.20 -0.39 8.92
N PRO A 294 1.12 -0.34 9.21
CA PRO A 294 2.10 -1.13 8.48
C PRO A 294 1.86 -2.64 8.57
N HIS A 295 1.38 -3.14 9.71
CA HIS A 295 1.08 -4.57 9.90
C HIS A 295 -0.13 -4.99 9.08
N TYR A 296 -1.20 -4.18 9.03
CA TYR A 296 -2.35 -4.42 8.16
C TYR A 296 -2.00 -4.38 6.67
N ILE A 297 -1.12 -3.47 6.26
CA ILE A 297 -0.60 -3.42 4.88
C ILE A 297 0.20 -4.68 4.57
N HIS A 298 1.04 -5.14 5.49
CA HIS A 298 1.83 -6.36 5.33
C HIS A 298 0.96 -7.62 5.22
N GLU A 299 -0.16 -7.67 5.96
CA GLU A 299 -1.17 -8.73 5.84
C GLU A 299 -1.91 -8.69 4.49
N GLY A 300 -1.84 -7.57 3.76
CA GLY A 300 -2.50 -7.40 2.46
C GLY A 300 -3.83 -6.67 2.52
N LYS A 301 -4.13 -5.99 3.64
CA LYS A 301 -5.37 -5.24 3.80
C LYS A 301 -5.32 -3.94 2.98
N SER A 302 -6.26 -3.76 2.06
CA SER A 302 -6.36 -2.60 1.18
C SER A 302 -7.29 -1.51 1.71
N TYR A 303 -8.19 -1.86 2.62
CA TYR A 303 -9.17 -0.96 3.25
C TYR A 303 -9.20 -1.20 4.75
N LEU A 304 -9.32 -0.12 5.53
CA LEU A 304 -9.50 -0.19 6.98
C LEU A 304 -10.51 0.85 7.42
N THR A 305 -11.61 0.42 8.04
CA THR A 305 -12.64 1.31 8.60
C THR A 305 -12.46 1.43 10.12
N ILE A 306 -12.13 2.64 10.57
CA ILE A 306 -11.95 2.99 11.98
C ILE A 306 -13.13 3.84 12.41
N SER A 307 -13.95 3.33 13.33
CA SER A 307 -15.19 3.95 13.75
C SER A 307 -15.10 4.52 15.16
N PHE A 308 -15.49 5.78 15.32
CA PHE A 308 -15.53 6.49 16.60
C PHE A 308 -16.99 6.72 17.00
N GLY A 309 -17.39 6.20 18.17
CA GLY A 309 -18.77 6.24 18.64
C GLY A 309 -18.98 7.18 19.83
N CYS A 310 -19.98 8.08 19.73
CA CYS A 310 -20.54 8.75 20.90
C CYS A 310 -22.05 8.46 21.02
N THR A 311 -22.75 9.08 21.95
CA THR A 311 -24.19 8.76 22.14
C THR A 311 -25.02 9.04 20.89
N GLY A 312 -24.95 10.26 20.36
CA GLY A 312 -25.76 10.68 19.20
C GLY A 312 -25.01 10.79 17.88
N GLY A 313 -23.69 10.56 17.83
CA GLY A 313 -22.92 10.63 16.60
C GLY A 313 -22.63 12.04 16.06
N GLN A 314 -22.94 13.12 16.80
CA GLN A 314 -22.95 14.48 16.26
C GLN A 314 -21.80 15.37 16.76
N HIS A 315 -21.25 15.14 17.96
CA HIS A 315 -20.26 16.04 18.56
C HIS A 315 -18.90 15.37 18.76
N ARG A 316 -18.72 14.56 19.84
CA ARG A 316 -17.43 13.98 20.24
C ARG A 316 -16.83 13.08 19.18
N SER A 317 -17.60 12.12 18.67
CA SER A 317 -17.17 11.18 17.63
C SER A 317 -16.75 11.89 16.35
N VAL A 318 -17.47 12.94 15.96
CA VAL A 318 -17.19 13.76 14.78
C VAL A 318 -15.84 14.45 14.91
N MET A 319 -15.62 15.15 16.03
CA MET A 319 -14.36 15.85 16.27
C MET A 319 -13.17 14.89 16.32
N ILE A 320 -13.33 13.74 16.99
CA ILE A 320 -12.26 12.73 17.09
C ILE A 320 -11.95 12.14 15.71
N ALA A 321 -12.96 11.79 14.91
CA ALA A 321 -12.75 11.26 13.55
C ALA A 321 -11.98 12.25 12.66
N GLU A 322 -12.30 13.55 12.75
CA GLU A 322 -11.58 14.60 12.00
C GLU A 322 -10.12 14.75 12.45
N GLU A 323 -9.85 14.79 13.77
CA GLU A 323 -8.48 14.97 14.29
C GLU A 323 -7.60 13.74 14.03
N VAL A 324 -8.10 12.54 14.31
CA VAL A 324 -7.35 11.31 14.01
C VAL A 324 -7.12 11.16 12.51
N GLY A 325 -8.14 11.43 11.69
CA GLY A 325 -7.99 11.42 10.24
C GLY A 325 -6.96 12.43 9.73
N LYS A 326 -6.87 13.61 10.35
CA LYS A 326 -5.82 14.60 10.05
C LYS A 326 -4.43 14.09 10.43
N ASN A 327 -4.27 13.50 11.63
CA ASN A 327 -2.98 12.98 12.09
C ASN A 327 -2.49 11.83 11.20
N LEU A 328 -3.37 10.93 10.78
CA LEU A 328 -3.03 9.84 9.87
C LEU A 328 -2.65 10.35 8.47
N ARG A 329 -3.31 11.41 7.95
CA ARG A 329 -2.88 12.07 6.70
C ARG A 329 -1.48 12.68 6.84
N GLN A 330 -1.18 13.34 7.95
CA GLN A 330 0.16 13.88 8.23
C GLN A 330 1.22 12.78 8.32
N ALA A 331 0.85 11.60 8.81
CA ALA A 331 1.70 10.40 8.80
C ALA A 331 1.85 9.75 7.40
N GLY A 332 1.23 10.33 6.34
CA GLY A 332 1.37 9.89 4.95
C GLY A 332 0.41 8.78 4.53
N TYR A 333 -0.71 8.56 5.25
CA TYR A 333 -1.74 7.61 4.83
C TYR A 333 -2.85 8.28 4.03
N ARG A 334 -3.47 7.51 3.12
CA ARG A 334 -4.69 7.94 2.41
C ARG A 334 -5.87 7.79 3.35
N VAL A 335 -6.51 8.92 3.74
CA VAL A 335 -7.59 8.91 4.72
C VAL A 335 -8.82 9.62 4.21
N LYS A 336 -9.97 8.93 4.25
CA LYS A 336 -11.30 9.52 4.11
C LYS A 336 -11.91 9.68 5.50
N VAL A 337 -12.60 10.80 5.74
CA VAL A 337 -13.39 11.01 6.96
C VAL A 337 -14.84 11.06 6.57
N GLY A 338 -15.66 10.28 7.25
CA GLY A 338 -17.09 10.22 7.04
C GLY A 338 -17.87 10.36 8.37
N HIS A 339 -19.09 10.87 8.29
CA HIS A 339 -19.96 11.04 9.46
C HIS A 339 -21.31 10.43 9.15
N ARG A 340 -21.61 9.29 9.77
CA ARG A 340 -22.84 8.54 9.46
C ARG A 340 -24.10 9.25 9.96
N ASP A 341 -24.03 9.85 11.15
CA ASP A 341 -25.21 10.29 11.89
C ASP A 341 -25.28 11.82 12.07
N ILE A 342 -24.57 12.60 11.24
CA ILE A 342 -24.77 14.04 11.15
C ILE A 342 -25.96 14.31 10.23
N PRO A 343 -26.89 15.20 10.61
CA PRO A 343 -27.95 15.69 9.69
C PRO A 343 -27.30 16.30 8.43
N LYS A 344 -27.84 15.95 7.28
CA LYS A 344 -27.44 16.51 5.99
C LYS A 344 -27.84 17.97 5.87
#